data_760a2956bb5522e93a2160ca25152ae1
#
_entry.id   760a2956bb5522e93a2160ca25152ae1
#
_cell.length_a   1.000
_cell.length_b   1.000
_cell.length_c   1.000
_cell.angle_alpha   90.00
_cell.angle_beta   90.00
_cell.angle_gamma   90.00
#
_symmetry.space_group_name_H-M   'P 1'
#
loop_
_entity.id
_entity.type
_entity.pdbx_description
1 polymer ?
#
loop_
_entity_poly.entity_id
_entity_poly.type
_entity_poly.pdbx_seq_one_letter_code
_entity_poly.pdbx_strand_id
1 'polypeptide(L)'
;GISKDPNRGKIFPSLKNEFGKDIDFLYSSEPILITNRKIDKNNFDIKIFDNIDIPKVETILKKFKSDALIIRPDRFIFASTNEKDLVNFSESCLSQINNWEGFS
;
A
#
# COMPACT_ATOMS: atom_id res chain seq x y z
N GLY A 1 -14.70 -8.49 6.36
CA GLY A 1 -13.62 -8.89 5.54
C GLY A 1 -13.13 -7.79 4.62
N ILE A 2 -12.11 -8.11 3.89
CA ILE A 2 -11.51 -7.16 2.96
C ILE A 2 -12.48 -6.69 1.90
N SER A 3 -13.44 -7.54 1.53
CA SER A 3 -14.46 -7.20 0.54
C SER A 3 -15.31 -5.97 0.92
N LYS A 4 -15.28 -5.58 2.20
CA LYS A 4 -16.01 -4.41 2.67
C LYS A 4 -15.15 -3.16 2.80
N ASP A 5 -13.90 -3.24 2.39
CA ASP A 5 -12.98 -2.11 2.45
C ASP A 5 -13.44 -1.03 1.46
N PRO A 6 -13.78 0.18 1.94
CA PRO A 6 -14.30 1.23 1.07
C PRO A 6 -13.29 1.76 0.07
N ASN A 7 -12.01 1.51 0.30
CA ASN A 7 -10.95 2.00 -0.59
C ASN A 7 -10.53 0.98 -1.63
N ARG A 8 -10.98 -0.25 -1.50
CA ARG A 8 -10.62 -1.31 -2.43
C ARG A 8 -11.13 -1.00 -3.83
N GLY A 9 -10.26 -1.11 -4.80
CA GLY A 9 -10.60 -0.85 -6.19
C GLY A 9 -10.41 0.61 -6.62
N LYS A 10 -10.10 1.50 -5.68
CA LYS A 10 -9.78 2.88 -6.03
C LYS A 10 -8.37 2.95 -6.59
N ILE A 11 -8.14 3.87 -7.51
CA ILE A 11 -6.81 4.09 -8.07
C ILE A 11 -5.98 4.91 -7.09
N PHE A 12 -4.76 4.45 -6.82
CA PHE A 12 -3.82 5.22 -6.02
C PHE A 12 -3.37 6.44 -6.84
N PRO A 13 -3.38 7.65 -6.27
CA PRO A 13 -3.08 8.85 -7.03
C PRO A 13 -1.63 8.85 -7.54
N SER A 14 -1.44 9.47 -8.70
CA SER A 14 -0.11 9.70 -9.23
C SER A 14 0.63 10.64 -8.29
N LEU A 15 1.82 10.23 -7.85
CA LEU A 15 2.64 11.02 -6.96
C LEU A 15 3.78 11.65 -7.74
N LYS A 16 4.06 12.90 -7.44
CA LYS A 16 5.22 13.58 -8.00
C LYS A 16 6.17 13.90 -6.87
N ASN A 17 7.45 13.70 -7.11
CA ASN A 17 8.46 14.12 -6.16
C ASN A 17 8.60 15.65 -6.19
N GLU A 18 9.49 16.20 -5.37
CA GLU A 18 9.69 17.64 -5.27
C GLU A 18 10.12 18.30 -6.57
N PHE A 19 10.58 17.52 -7.54
CA PHE A 19 10.98 18.01 -8.87
C PHE A 19 9.88 17.85 -9.91
N GLY A 20 8.68 17.44 -9.50
CA GLY A 20 7.55 17.29 -10.40
C GLY A 20 7.52 16.00 -11.20
N LYS A 21 8.41 15.07 -10.94
CA LYS A 21 8.45 13.77 -11.62
C LYS A 21 7.64 12.74 -10.84
N ASP A 22 7.03 11.82 -11.56
CA ASP A 22 6.33 10.71 -10.93
C ASP A 22 7.31 9.83 -10.16
N ILE A 23 6.83 9.27 -9.07
CA ILE A 23 7.62 8.35 -8.27
C ILE A 23 7.42 6.94 -8.82
N ASP A 24 8.18 6.63 -9.87
CA ASP A 24 8.00 5.39 -10.62
C ASP A 24 8.31 4.13 -9.81
N PHE A 25 9.15 4.23 -8.80
CA PHE A 25 9.49 3.06 -8.01
C PHE A 25 8.31 2.51 -7.21
N LEU A 26 7.23 3.28 -7.09
CA LEU A 26 6.00 2.80 -6.46
C LEU A 26 5.27 1.79 -7.35
N TYR A 27 5.57 1.79 -8.63
CA TYR A 27 4.86 0.96 -9.59
C TYR A 27 5.71 -0.24 -10.00
N SER A 28 6.15 -0.99 -8.98
CA SER A 28 6.92 -2.20 -9.23
C SER A 28 5.99 -3.31 -9.72
N SER A 29 6.58 -4.43 -10.12
CA SER A 29 5.81 -5.61 -10.52
C SER A 29 5.20 -6.36 -9.33
N GLU A 30 5.45 -5.87 -8.12
CA GLU A 30 4.98 -6.51 -6.89
C GLU A 30 4.08 -5.58 -6.11
N PRO A 31 3.17 -6.14 -5.26
CA PRO A 31 2.38 -5.30 -4.37
C PRO A 31 3.29 -4.55 -3.40
N ILE A 32 2.86 -3.37 -2.99
CA ILE A 32 3.60 -2.55 -2.02
C ILE A 32 2.68 -2.13 -0.88
N LEU A 33 3.28 -1.86 0.27
CA LEU A 33 2.57 -1.32 1.42
C LEU A 33 3.05 0.10 1.68
N ILE A 34 2.10 1.02 1.83
CA ILE A 34 2.37 2.43 2.10
C ILE A 34 1.85 2.76 3.49
N THR A 35 2.70 3.33 4.33
CA THR A 35 2.33 3.72 5.68
C THR A 35 3.21 4.86 6.17
N ASN A 36 2.70 5.66 7.12
CA ASN A 36 3.53 6.65 7.81
C ASN A 36 3.91 6.21 9.21
N ARG A 37 3.57 4.98 9.59
CA ARG A 37 3.94 4.46 10.89
C ARG A 37 5.41 4.08 10.95
N LYS A 38 6.00 4.20 12.12
CA LYS A 38 7.35 3.70 12.37
C LYS A 38 7.26 2.20 12.58
N ILE A 39 7.82 1.45 11.66
CA ILE A 39 7.79 -0.01 11.69
C ILE A 39 9.16 -0.56 11.32
N ASP A 40 9.42 -1.78 11.73
CA ASP A 40 10.63 -2.50 11.31
C ASP A 40 10.32 -3.21 9.99
N LYS A 41 10.82 -2.65 8.90
CA LYS A 41 10.58 -3.19 7.56
C LYS A 41 11.08 -4.63 7.39
N ASN A 42 12.02 -5.04 8.20
CA ASN A 42 12.58 -6.39 8.14
C ASN A 42 11.59 -7.47 8.58
N ASN A 43 10.53 -7.09 9.28
CA ASN A 43 9.50 -8.04 9.70
C ASN A 43 8.45 -8.31 8.62
N PHE A 44 8.60 -7.70 7.45
CA PHE A 44 7.60 -7.76 6.39
C PHE A 44 8.14 -8.45 5.14
N ASP A 45 7.30 -9.21 4.49
CA ASP A 45 7.60 -9.84 3.20
C ASP A 45 7.15 -9.00 2.01
N ILE A 46 6.67 -7.80 2.26
CA ILE A 46 6.19 -6.88 1.24
C ILE A 46 7.08 -5.65 1.22
N LYS A 47 7.23 -5.05 0.06
CA LYS A 47 7.98 -3.80 -0.08
C LYS A 47 7.22 -2.67 0.60
N ILE A 48 7.91 -1.87 1.41
CA ILE A 48 7.27 -0.83 2.21
C ILE A 48 7.85 0.53 1.85
N PHE A 49 6.95 1.50 1.66
CA PHE A 49 7.31 2.90 1.47
C PHE A 49 6.64 3.74 2.56
N ASP A 50 7.41 4.58 3.21
CA ASP A 50 6.94 5.42 4.31
C ASP A 50 7.15 6.90 3.99
N ASN A 51 7.08 7.76 5.00
CA ASN A 51 7.22 9.20 4.83
C ASN A 51 8.63 9.64 4.39
N ILE A 52 9.61 8.78 4.52
CA ILE A 52 10.96 9.06 4.01
C ILE A 52 10.97 8.89 2.48
N ASP A 53 10.30 7.85 2.01
CA ASP A 53 10.22 7.53 0.58
C ASP A 53 9.23 8.43 -0.15
N ILE A 54 8.12 8.76 0.51
CA ILE A 54 7.01 9.51 -0.09
C ILE A 54 6.77 10.77 0.74
N PRO A 55 7.23 11.93 0.30
CA PRO A 55 6.93 13.18 1.02
C PRO A 55 5.42 13.38 1.16
N LYS A 56 5.00 13.81 2.36
CA LYS A 56 3.59 14.07 2.66
C LYS A 56 2.70 12.83 2.54
N VAL A 57 3.25 11.65 2.81
CA VAL A 57 2.48 10.41 2.74
C VAL A 57 1.25 10.45 3.65
N GLU A 58 1.34 11.14 4.80
CA GLU A 58 0.23 11.26 5.73
C GLU A 58 -0.97 11.97 5.11
N THR A 59 -0.74 12.92 4.21
CA THR A 59 -1.83 13.61 3.50
C THR A 59 -2.59 12.63 2.61
N ILE A 60 -1.85 11.76 1.94
CA ILE A 60 -2.44 10.74 1.07
C ILE A 60 -3.24 9.74 1.89
N LEU A 61 -2.66 9.28 2.99
CA LEU A 61 -3.34 8.32 3.87
C LEU A 61 -4.62 8.90 4.46
N LYS A 62 -4.61 10.17 4.82
CA LYS A 62 -5.81 10.85 5.31
C LYS A 62 -6.91 10.87 4.27
N LYS A 63 -6.56 11.03 3.01
CA LYS A 63 -7.54 11.01 1.93
C LYS A 63 -8.31 9.70 1.90
N PHE A 64 -7.65 8.60 2.23
CA PHE A 64 -8.26 7.27 2.28
C PHE A 64 -8.68 6.86 3.70
N LYS A 65 -8.53 7.76 4.68
CA LYS A 65 -8.90 7.53 6.09
C LYS A 65 -8.26 6.27 6.66
N SER A 66 -7.01 6.04 6.31
CA SER A 66 -6.30 4.81 6.69
C SER A 66 -4.88 5.11 7.12
N ASP A 67 -4.33 4.23 7.96
CA ASP A 67 -2.92 4.32 8.39
C ASP A 67 -1.99 3.60 7.43
N ALA A 68 -2.51 2.67 6.68
CA ALA A 68 -1.72 1.91 5.73
C ALA A 68 -2.57 1.47 4.55
N LEU A 69 -1.94 1.37 3.38
CA LEU A 69 -2.57 0.92 2.15
C LEU A 69 -1.69 -0.15 1.51
N ILE A 70 -2.32 -1.15 0.90
CA ILE A 70 -1.62 -2.09 0.03
C ILE A 70 -2.06 -1.80 -1.40
N ILE A 71 -1.07 -1.56 -2.26
CA ILE A 71 -1.29 -1.17 -3.65
C ILE A 71 -0.85 -2.29 -4.56
N ARG A 72 -1.70 -2.65 -5.51
CA ARG A 72 -1.40 -3.67 -6.51
C ARG A 72 -0.47 -3.11 -7.59
N PRO A 73 0.23 -3.97 -8.32
CA PRO A 73 1.09 -3.51 -9.42
C PRO A 73 0.38 -2.67 -10.48
N ASP A 74 -0.93 -2.85 -10.62
CA ASP A 74 -1.75 -2.08 -11.57
C ASP A 74 -2.22 -0.74 -11.01
N ARG A 75 -1.70 -0.32 -9.84
CA ARG A 75 -1.99 0.94 -9.17
C ARG A 75 -3.34 1.00 -8.46
N PHE A 76 -4.09 -0.08 -8.42
CA PHE A 76 -5.33 -0.11 -7.67
C PHE A 76 -5.07 -0.48 -6.21
N ILE A 77 -5.81 0.15 -5.31
CA ILE A 77 -5.73 -0.16 -3.88
C ILE A 77 -6.36 -1.53 -3.66
N PHE A 78 -5.57 -2.45 -3.11
CA PHE A 78 -6.06 -3.77 -2.77
C PHE A 78 -6.76 -3.76 -1.41
N ALA A 79 -6.16 -3.07 -0.43
CA ALA A 79 -6.70 -3.02 0.92
C ALA A 79 -6.20 -1.79 1.66
N SER A 80 -6.97 -1.36 2.66
CA SER A 80 -6.59 -0.30 3.57
C SER A 80 -6.87 -0.72 5.00
N THR A 81 -6.17 -0.14 5.97
CA THR A 81 -6.36 -0.52 7.36
C THR A 81 -5.94 0.57 8.32
N ASN A 82 -6.53 0.53 9.52
CA ASN A 82 -6.10 1.29 10.69
C ASN A 82 -5.65 0.35 11.81
N GLU A 83 -5.52 -0.94 11.52
CA GLU A 83 -5.11 -1.93 12.52
C GLU A 83 -3.68 -1.71 12.96
N LYS A 84 -3.37 -2.08 14.21
CA LYS A 84 -2.03 -1.94 14.76
C LYS A 84 -1.07 -2.98 14.21
N ASP A 85 -1.56 -4.18 13.97
CA ASP A 85 -0.73 -5.30 13.50
C ASP A 85 -0.65 -5.30 11.97
N LEU A 86 0.28 -4.47 11.47
CA LEU A 86 0.48 -4.37 10.02
C LEU A 86 1.15 -5.60 9.43
N VAL A 87 1.94 -6.33 10.22
CA VAL A 87 2.57 -7.57 9.74
C VAL A 87 1.50 -8.57 9.37
N ASN A 88 0.57 -8.84 10.29
CA ASN A 88 -0.52 -9.76 10.04
C ASN A 88 -1.41 -9.28 8.88
N PHE A 89 -1.69 -7.98 8.84
CA PHE A 89 -2.48 -7.40 7.76
C PHE A 89 -1.83 -7.64 6.40
N SER A 90 -0.53 -7.37 6.29
CA SER A 90 0.19 -7.53 5.03
C SER A 90 0.26 -8.99 4.61
N GLU A 91 0.49 -9.90 5.54
CA GLU A 91 0.54 -11.34 5.25
C GLU A 91 -0.79 -11.87 4.73
N SER A 92 -1.88 -11.45 5.36
CA SER A 92 -3.23 -11.79 4.89
C SER A 92 -3.47 -11.31 3.46
N CYS A 93 -3.09 -10.08 3.18
CA CYS A 93 -3.28 -9.50 1.85
C CYS A 93 -2.44 -10.21 0.81
N LEU A 94 -1.18 -10.51 1.12
CA LEU A 94 -0.31 -11.23 0.19
C LEU A 94 -0.86 -12.62 -0.12
N SER A 95 -1.37 -13.30 0.89
CA SER A 95 -1.99 -14.61 0.69
C SER A 95 -3.16 -14.53 -0.29
N GLN A 96 -3.99 -13.52 -0.15
CA GLN A 96 -5.13 -13.33 -1.04
C GLN A 96 -4.69 -12.97 -2.46
N ILE A 97 -3.70 -12.10 -2.59
CA ILE A 97 -3.18 -11.71 -3.90
C ILE A 97 -2.57 -12.91 -4.60
N ASN A 98 -1.80 -13.71 -3.89
CA ASN A 98 -1.18 -14.91 -4.46
C ASN A 98 -2.22 -15.92 -4.94
N ASN A 99 -3.31 -16.08 -4.18
CA ASN A 99 -4.40 -16.95 -4.59
C ASN A 99 -5.07 -16.42 -5.86
N TRP A 100 -5.20 -15.12 -5.97
CA TRP A 100 -5.77 -14.48 -7.13
C TRP A 100 -4.90 -14.70 -8.37
N GLU A 101 -3.60 -14.54 -8.22
CA GLU A 101 -2.66 -14.71 -9.33
C GLU A 101 -2.58 -16.16 -9.79
N GLY A 102 -2.91 -17.10 -8.94
CA GLY A 102 -2.90 -18.51 -9.29
C GLY A 102 -3.85 -18.88 -10.42
N PHE A 103 -4.81 -18.04 -10.71
CA PHE A 103 -5.77 -18.32 -11.79
C PHE A 103 -5.65 -17.39 -12.99
N SER A 104 -4.79 -16.43 -12.91
CA SER A 104 -4.63 -15.46 -13.99
C SER A 104 -3.64 -15.92 -15.04
#